data_e50bfc7a701dfd13bd8e125ed0de1dad
#
_entry.id   e50bfc7a701dfd13bd8e125ed0de1dad
#
_cell.length_a   1.000
_cell.length_b   1.000
_cell.length_c   1.000
_cell.angle_alpha   90.00
_cell.angle_beta   90.00
_cell.angle_gamma   90.00
#
_symmetry.space_group_name_H-M   'P 1'
#
loop_
_entity.id
_entity.type
_entity.pdbx_description
1 polymer ?
#
loop_
_entity_poly.entity_id
_entity_poly.type
_entity_poly.pdbx_seq_one_letter_code
_entity_poly.pdbx_strand_id
1 'polypeptide(L)'
;MATTHSYDVTVEWTGNFGSGTDGYRSFSRAHEVLGDGKPPIAASSDPAFRGDPARWNPEELLLASVAQCHMLWYLHLCAVNGVVVVDYADQAQGVMVMDESGGGGQFGSVTLRPEVVVADASMADKALALHGEVHAVCFIARSVNFPIQHRPLITVAG
;
A
#
# COMPACT_ATOMS: atom_id res chain seq x y z
N MET A 1 -22.74 19.47 4.16
CA MET A 1 -22.14 18.73 5.30
C MET A 1 -21.06 17.80 4.79
N ALA A 2 -19.97 17.64 5.53
CA ALA A 2 -18.96 16.64 5.19
C ALA A 2 -19.54 15.23 5.37
N THR A 3 -19.32 14.35 4.39
CA THR A 3 -19.68 12.93 4.50
C THR A 3 -18.60 12.21 5.28
N THR A 4 -18.99 11.37 6.25
CA THR A 4 -18.06 10.62 7.08
C THR A 4 -18.16 9.13 6.73
N HIS A 5 -17.02 8.46 6.61
CA HIS A 5 -16.91 7.02 6.45
C HIS A 5 -16.10 6.45 7.62
N SER A 6 -16.55 5.34 8.20
CA SER A 6 -15.89 4.66 9.31
C SER A 6 -15.40 3.28 8.85
N TYR A 7 -14.28 2.85 9.39
CA TYR A 7 -13.67 1.56 9.10
C TYR A 7 -13.26 0.88 10.41
N ASP A 8 -13.52 -0.42 10.52
CA ASP A 8 -13.21 -1.21 11.69
C ASP A 8 -12.36 -2.42 11.28
N VAL A 9 -11.30 -2.65 12.01
CA VAL A 9 -10.47 -3.85 11.90
C VAL A 9 -10.10 -4.35 13.29
N THR A 10 -9.89 -5.66 13.42
CA THR A 10 -9.35 -6.28 14.64
C THR A 10 -7.96 -6.80 14.35
N VAL A 11 -7.01 -6.57 15.26
CA VAL A 11 -5.67 -7.18 15.21
C VAL A 11 -5.56 -8.11 16.41
N GLU A 12 -5.33 -9.39 16.13
CA GLU A 12 -5.27 -10.45 17.16
C GLU A 12 -3.91 -11.12 17.14
N TRP A 13 -3.17 -11.00 18.25
CA TRP A 13 -1.87 -11.67 18.38
C TRP A 13 -2.05 -13.18 18.62
N THR A 14 -1.40 -13.98 17.78
CA THR A 14 -1.47 -15.44 17.79
C THR A 14 -0.13 -16.11 18.14
N GLY A 15 0.87 -15.32 18.52
CA GLY A 15 2.25 -15.78 18.71
C GLY A 15 2.62 -16.15 20.15
N ASN A 16 1.66 -16.36 21.05
CA ASN A 16 1.93 -16.80 22.41
C ASN A 16 2.20 -18.31 22.47
N PHE A 17 3.41 -18.68 22.86
CA PHE A 17 3.82 -20.09 23.04
C PHE A 17 3.63 -20.61 24.47
N GLY A 18 2.92 -19.86 25.32
CA GLY A 18 2.57 -20.27 26.69
C GLY A 18 3.17 -19.41 27.81
N SER A 19 4.26 -18.70 27.54
CA SER A 19 4.92 -17.81 28.50
C SER A 19 4.71 -16.32 28.21
N GLY A 20 3.91 -16.01 27.18
CA GLY A 20 3.67 -14.62 26.78
C GLY A 20 4.96 -13.92 26.36
N THR A 21 5.12 -12.69 26.81
CA THR A 21 6.26 -11.83 26.49
C THR A 21 7.33 -11.82 27.59
N ASP A 22 7.55 -12.95 28.26
CA ASP A 22 8.53 -13.08 29.36
C ASP A 22 9.99 -12.90 28.90
N GLY A 23 10.25 -12.99 27.59
CA GLY A 23 11.52 -12.69 26.96
C GLY A 23 11.36 -12.29 25.50
N TYR A 24 12.28 -11.50 24.99
CA TYR A 24 12.22 -11.00 23.61
C TYR A 24 12.15 -12.13 22.54
N ARG A 25 12.67 -13.33 22.90
CA ARG A 25 12.69 -14.51 22.03
C ARG A 25 11.63 -15.54 22.35
N SER A 26 10.81 -15.32 23.38
CA SER A 26 9.86 -16.31 23.92
C SER A 26 8.55 -16.39 23.14
N PHE A 27 8.31 -15.47 22.20
CA PHE A 27 7.06 -15.38 21.46
C PHE A 27 7.28 -15.10 19.99
N SER A 28 6.30 -15.46 19.16
CA SER A 28 6.22 -15.08 17.76
C SER A 28 5.52 -13.73 17.58
N ARG A 29 5.85 -13.04 16.50
CA ARG A 29 5.18 -11.80 16.06
C ARG A 29 3.97 -12.09 15.18
N ALA A 30 3.61 -13.36 15.04
CA ALA A 30 2.44 -13.78 14.28
C ALA A 30 1.16 -13.17 14.83
N HIS A 31 0.35 -12.64 13.96
CA HIS A 31 -0.97 -12.10 14.27
C HIS A 31 -1.87 -12.18 13.05
N GLU A 32 -3.15 -11.97 13.26
CA GLU A 32 -4.15 -11.92 12.21
C GLU A 32 -4.76 -10.52 12.18
N VAL A 33 -4.97 -9.98 10.97
CA VAL A 33 -5.78 -8.79 10.75
C VAL A 33 -7.14 -9.24 10.24
N LEU A 34 -8.18 -8.90 10.96
CA LEU A 34 -9.54 -9.38 10.74
C LEU A 34 -10.45 -8.21 10.35
N GLY A 35 -11.36 -8.47 9.43
CA GLY A 35 -12.45 -7.55 9.08
C GLY A 35 -13.73 -8.36 8.88
N ASP A 36 -14.87 -7.79 9.24
CA ASP A 36 -16.16 -8.48 9.10
C ASP A 36 -16.41 -8.89 7.64
N GLY A 37 -16.78 -10.17 7.46
CA GLY A 37 -17.05 -10.76 6.14
C GLY A 37 -15.83 -10.87 5.21
N LYS A 38 -14.60 -10.73 5.73
CA LYS A 38 -13.36 -10.81 4.93
C LYS A 38 -12.46 -11.95 5.37
N PRO A 39 -11.66 -12.53 4.44
CA PRO A 39 -10.62 -13.46 4.82
C PRO A 39 -9.58 -12.79 5.75
N PRO A 40 -9.08 -13.48 6.77
CA PRO A 40 -7.99 -12.99 7.60
C PRO A 40 -6.73 -12.68 6.77
N ILE A 41 -5.99 -11.64 7.18
CA ILE A 41 -4.64 -11.40 6.68
C ILE A 41 -3.66 -11.95 7.70
N ALA A 42 -2.93 -13.00 7.32
CA ALA A 42 -1.86 -13.55 8.14
C ALA A 42 -0.66 -12.59 8.13
N ALA A 43 -0.32 -12.05 9.29
CA ALA A 43 0.68 -10.99 9.42
C ALA A 43 1.71 -11.30 10.52
N SER A 44 2.83 -10.60 10.45
CA SER A 44 3.92 -10.63 11.40
C SER A 44 4.66 -9.29 11.39
N SER A 45 5.82 -9.19 12.00
CA SER A 45 6.73 -8.04 11.83
C SER A 45 7.70 -8.25 10.67
N ASP A 46 8.44 -7.21 10.32
CA ASP A 46 9.58 -7.33 9.42
C ASP A 46 10.57 -8.39 9.95
N PRO A 47 11.21 -9.21 9.07
CA PRO A 47 12.22 -10.18 9.48
C PRO A 47 13.38 -9.60 10.29
N ALA A 48 13.76 -8.34 10.06
CA ALA A 48 14.77 -7.64 10.87
C ALA A 48 14.35 -7.51 12.35
N PHE A 49 13.05 -7.54 12.63
CA PHE A 49 12.46 -7.51 13.97
C PHE A 49 11.89 -8.88 14.39
N ARG A 50 12.50 -9.98 13.90
CA ARG A 50 12.11 -11.36 14.19
C ARG A 50 10.76 -11.77 13.64
N GLY A 51 10.31 -11.12 12.58
CA GLY A 51 9.10 -11.50 11.86
C GLY A 51 9.27 -12.73 10.98
N ASP A 52 8.14 -13.28 10.56
CA ASP A 52 8.06 -14.38 9.61
C ASP A 52 7.98 -13.80 8.19
N PRO A 53 8.97 -14.06 7.31
CA PRO A 53 8.96 -13.53 5.94
C PRO A 53 7.85 -14.12 5.05
N ALA A 54 7.17 -15.18 5.48
CA ALA A 54 6.01 -15.75 4.78
C ALA A 54 4.68 -15.04 5.12
N ARG A 55 4.71 -14.06 6.03
CA ARG A 55 3.54 -13.28 6.45
C ARG A 55 3.71 -11.81 6.07
N TRP A 56 2.61 -11.13 5.85
CA TRP A 56 2.61 -9.68 5.63
C TRP A 56 3.08 -8.93 6.88
N ASN A 57 3.76 -7.81 6.69
CA ASN A 57 4.10 -6.91 7.78
C ASN A 57 3.39 -5.56 7.64
N PRO A 58 3.35 -4.73 8.69
CA PRO A 58 2.66 -3.43 8.64
C PRO A 58 3.19 -2.49 7.57
N GLU A 59 4.50 -2.53 7.31
CA GLU A 59 5.17 -1.68 6.33
C GLU A 59 4.72 -2.04 4.90
N GLU A 60 4.65 -3.33 4.60
CA GLU A 60 4.13 -3.82 3.31
C GLU A 60 2.65 -3.50 3.14
N LEU A 61 1.84 -3.64 4.21
CA LEU A 61 0.42 -3.31 4.16
C LEU A 61 0.17 -1.82 3.99
N LEU A 62 0.97 -0.94 4.61
CA LEU A 62 0.91 0.49 4.37
C LEU A 62 1.28 0.84 2.93
N LEU A 63 2.37 0.27 2.41
CA LEU A 63 2.79 0.44 1.03
C LEU A 63 1.72 -0.03 0.05
N ALA A 64 1.13 -1.20 0.29
CA ALA A 64 0.02 -1.72 -0.50
C ALA A 64 -1.21 -0.80 -0.44
N SER A 65 -1.50 -0.21 0.72
CA SER A 65 -2.59 0.76 0.87
C SER A 65 -2.37 2.00 0.00
N VAL A 66 -1.16 2.55 -0.02
CA VAL A 66 -0.80 3.70 -0.88
C VAL A 66 -0.95 3.33 -2.35
N ALA A 67 -0.39 2.20 -2.78
CA ALA A 67 -0.40 1.75 -4.17
C ALA A 67 -1.82 1.48 -4.70
N GLN A 68 -2.64 0.76 -3.93
CA GLN A 68 -4.01 0.44 -4.34
C GLN A 68 -4.93 1.67 -4.35
N CYS A 69 -4.74 2.62 -3.44
CA CYS A 69 -5.51 3.86 -3.45
C CYS A 69 -5.18 4.69 -4.69
N HIS A 70 -3.90 4.80 -5.06
CA HIS A 70 -3.47 5.42 -6.31
C HIS A 70 -4.12 4.75 -7.52
N MET A 71 -4.05 3.43 -7.62
CA MET A 71 -4.66 2.65 -8.70
C MET A 71 -6.16 2.94 -8.83
N LEU A 72 -6.91 2.84 -7.74
CA LEU A 72 -8.36 2.99 -7.76
C LEU A 72 -8.79 4.40 -8.21
N TRP A 73 -8.13 5.44 -7.71
CA TRP A 73 -8.39 6.80 -8.15
C TRP A 73 -7.95 7.04 -9.60
N TYR A 74 -6.80 6.48 -9.99
CA TYR A 74 -6.33 6.57 -11.38
C TYR A 74 -7.34 5.93 -12.35
N LEU A 75 -7.80 4.72 -12.06
CA LEU A 75 -8.80 4.04 -12.89
C LEU A 75 -10.11 4.84 -12.97
N HIS A 76 -10.55 5.43 -11.84
CA HIS A 76 -11.71 6.34 -11.85
C HIS A 76 -11.48 7.55 -12.76
N LEU A 77 -10.34 8.24 -12.61
CA LEU A 77 -10.01 9.40 -13.44
C LEU A 77 -9.91 9.01 -14.93
N CYS A 78 -9.34 7.86 -15.25
CA CYS A 78 -9.31 7.35 -16.62
C CYS A 78 -10.73 7.16 -17.17
N ALA A 79 -11.60 6.50 -16.43
CA ALA A 79 -12.96 6.21 -16.85
C ALA A 79 -13.78 7.48 -17.14
N VAL A 80 -13.70 8.47 -16.25
CA VAL A 80 -14.47 9.73 -16.43
C VAL A 80 -13.85 10.68 -17.47
N ASN A 81 -12.61 10.42 -17.88
CA ASN A 81 -11.90 11.20 -18.90
C ASN A 81 -11.80 10.50 -20.26
N GLY A 82 -12.47 9.37 -20.46
CA GLY A 82 -12.51 8.67 -21.74
C GLY A 82 -11.21 7.90 -22.06
N VAL A 83 -10.39 7.56 -21.07
CA VAL A 83 -9.23 6.69 -21.19
C VAL A 83 -9.63 5.27 -20.82
N VAL A 84 -9.47 4.33 -21.73
CA VAL A 84 -9.78 2.91 -21.51
C VAL A 84 -8.50 2.19 -21.11
N VAL A 85 -8.39 1.86 -19.83
CA VAL A 85 -7.32 1.02 -19.28
C VAL A 85 -7.76 -0.44 -19.38
N VAL A 86 -6.92 -1.30 -19.95
CA VAL A 86 -7.19 -2.73 -20.11
C VAL A 86 -6.34 -3.61 -19.21
N ASP A 87 -5.21 -3.08 -18.70
CA ASP A 87 -4.39 -3.75 -17.69
C ASP A 87 -3.66 -2.73 -16.82
N TYR A 88 -3.36 -3.12 -15.58
CA TYR A 88 -2.66 -2.28 -14.61
C TYR A 88 -1.91 -3.15 -13.60
N ALA A 89 -0.63 -2.86 -13.41
CA ALA A 89 0.17 -3.41 -12.33
C ALA A 89 1.04 -2.31 -11.74
N ASP A 90 1.37 -2.40 -10.45
CA ASP A 90 2.28 -1.45 -9.80
C ASP A 90 3.32 -2.20 -8.96
N GLN A 91 4.59 -2.00 -9.28
CA GLN A 91 5.72 -2.50 -8.51
C GLN A 91 6.20 -1.39 -7.55
N ALA A 92 5.36 -1.09 -6.56
CA ALA A 92 5.61 -0.07 -5.57
C ALA A 92 6.81 -0.40 -4.67
N GLN A 93 7.57 0.62 -4.30
CA GLN A 93 8.69 0.51 -3.37
C GLN A 93 8.59 1.58 -2.30
N GLY A 94 8.72 1.17 -1.03
CA GLY A 94 8.88 2.04 0.12
C GLY A 94 10.29 1.94 0.70
N VAL A 95 10.81 3.05 1.20
CA VAL A 95 12.10 3.11 1.89
C VAL A 95 11.87 3.55 3.33
N MET A 96 12.15 2.67 4.27
CA MET A 96 12.14 2.94 5.71
C MET A 96 13.49 3.51 6.14
N VAL A 97 13.48 4.59 6.90
CA VAL A 97 14.66 5.19 7.50
C VAL A 97 14.59 5.02 9.01
N MET A 98 15.60 4.35 9.56
CA MET A 98 15.72 4.17 11.00
C MET A 98 16.40 5.38 11.64
N ASP A 99 15.97 5.72 12.84
CA ASP A 99 16.63 6.75 13.65
C ASP A 99 18.04 6.28 14.07
N GLU A 100 19.00 7.20 14.16
CA GLU A 100 20.37 6.89 14.58
C GLU A 100 20.43 6.22 15.95
N SER A 101 19.48 6.53 16.83
CA SER A 101 19.34 5.90 18.15
C SER A 101 18.87 4.44 18.09
N GLY A 102 18.37 3.97 16.94
CA GLY A 102 17.76 2.65 16.78
C GLY A 102 16.42 2.48 17.49
N GLY A 103 15.85 3.55 18.04
CA GLY A 103 14.61 3.52 18.83
C GLY A 103 13.33 3.74 18.00
N GLY A 104 13.43 4.01 16.72
CA GLY A 104 12.29 4.28 15.84
C GLY A 104 12.70 4.41 14.40
N GLY A 105 11.76 4.85 13.58
CA GLY A 105 11.96 5.10 12.16
C GLY A 105 10.65 5.48 11.50
N GLN A 106 10.75 5.86 10.24
CA GLN A 106 9.59 6.22 9.43
C GLN A 106 9.88 5.98 7.94
N PHE A 107 8.83 5.92 7.13
CA PHE A 107 9.02 5.97 5.68
C PHE A 107 9.66 7.30 5.28
N GLY A 108 10.81 7.21 4.60
CA GLY A 108 11.46 8.36 4.00
C GLY A 108 10.86 8.72 2.65
N SER A 109 10.41 7.71 1.89
CA SER A 109 9.75 7.88 0.59
C SER A 109 9.02 6.62 0.15
N VAL A 110 8.05 6.81 -0.74
CA VAL A 110 7.40 5.75 -1.52
C VAL A 110 7.51 6.11 -3.00
N THR A 111 7.84 5.14 -3.83
CA THR A 111 7.84 5.27 -5.29
C THR A 111 6.89 4.25 -5.89
N LEU A 112 5.83 4.72 -6.53
CA LEU A 112 4.91 3.92 -7.33
C LEU A 112 5.46 3.78 -8.75
N ARG A 113 5.32 2.59 -9.33
CA ARG A 113 5.75 2.29 -10.71
C ARG A 113 4.62 1.61 -11.48
N PRO A 114 3.51 2.34 -11.74
CA PRO A 114 2.40 1.77 -12.47
C PRO A 114 2.81 1.44 -13.91
N GLU A 115 2.51 0.21 -14.31
CA GLU A 115 2.56 -0.24 -15.71
C GLU A 115 1.11 -0.34 -16.20
N VAL A 116 0.74 0.50 -17.13
CA VAL A 116 -0.64 0.67 -17.59
C VAL A 116 -0.74 0.35 -19.08
N VAL A 117 -1.68 -0.49 -19.44
CA VAL A 117 -2.01 -0.76 -20.84
C VAL A 117 -3.31 -0.06 -21.18
N VAL A 118 -3.28 0.82 -22.18
CA VAL A 118 -4.46 1.51 -22.72
C VAL A 118 -4.93 0.85 -24.03
N ALA A 119 -6.22 0.94 -24.31
CA ALA A 119 -6.82 0.29 -25.47
C ALA A 119 -6.36 0.90 -26.81
N ASP A 120 -6.01 2.18 -26.83
CA ASP A 120 -5.66 2.90 -28.07
C ASP A 120 -4.53 3.92 -27.84
N ALA A 121 -3.67 4.06 -28.82
CA ALA A 121 -2.50 4.96 -28.77
C ALA A 121 -2.88 6.43 -28.53
N SER A 122 -4.03 6.88 -29.02
CA SER A 122 -4.52 8.25 -28.82
C SER A 122 -4.80 8.60 -27.36
N MET A 123 -4.92 7.59 -26.49
CA MET A 123 -5.17 7.75 -25.06
C MET A 123 -3.89 7.89 -24.22
N ALA A 124 -2.72 7.57 -24.77
CA ALA A 124 -1.48 7.41 -24.02
C ALA A 124 -1.04 8.68 -23.27
N ASP A 125 -1.04 9.82 -23.94
CA ASP A 125 -0.61 11.09 -23.34
C ASP A 125 -1.53 11.51 -22.19
N LYS A 126 -2.84 11.34 -22.37
CA LYS A 126 -3.82 11.65 -21.34
C LYS A 126 -3.72 10.67 -20.17
N ALA A 127 -3.53 9.39 -20.45
CA ALA A 127 -3.31 8.35 -19.43
C ALA A 127 -2.08 8.69 -18.58
N LEU A 128 -1.00 9.15 -19.19
CA LEU A 128 0.20 9.58 -18.45
C LEU A 128 -0.07 10.79 -17.57
N ALA A 129 -0.74 11.81 -18.09
CA ALA A 129 -1.04 13.04 -17.37
C ALA A 129 -1.93 12.83 -16.15
N LEU A 130 -2.91 11.92 -16.21
CA LEU A 130 -3.84 11.65 -15.14
C LEU A 130 -3.19 11.12 -13.86
N HIS A 131 -2.02 10.49 -13.93
CA HIS A 131 -1.27 10.09 -12.72
C HIS A 131 -0.92 11.29 -11.83
N GLY A 132 -0.65 12.45 -12.39
CA GLY A 132 -0.35 13.68 -11.64
C GLY A 132 -1.55 14.24 -10.86
N GLU A 133 -2.76 13.90 -11.25
CA GLU A 133 -3.99 14.39 -10.61
C GLU A 133 -4.41 13.54 -9.40
N VAL A 134 -3.93 12.29 -9.31
CA VAL A 134 -4.37 11.34 -8.28
C VAL A 134 -4.04 11.81 -6.86
N HIS A 135 -2.88 12.42 -6.63
CA HIS A 135 -2.44 12.82 -5.29
C HIS A 135 -3.46 13.75 -4.59
N ALA A 136 -4.07 14.64 -5.35
CA ALA A 136 -5.05 15.60 -4.82
C ALA A 136 -6.34 14.94 -4.28
N VAL A 137 -6.67 13.74 -4.75
CA VAL A 137 -7.91 13.03 -4.45
C VAL A 137 -7.70 11.71 -3.70
N CYS A 138 -6.48 11.16 -3.70
CA CYS A 138 -6.16 9.91 -3.02
C CYS A 138 -6.17 10.08 -1.50
N PHE A 139 -7.10 9.44 -0.82
CA PHE A 139 -7.28 9.56 0.63
C PHE A 139 -6.04 9.13 1.41
N ILE A 140 -5.40 8.05 1.01
CA ILE A 140 -4.21 7.51 1.69
C ILE A 140 -3.00 8.42 1.47
N ALA A 141 -2.77 8.89 0.24
CA ALA A 141 -1.67 9.82 -0.05
C ALA A 141 -1.79 11.12 0.76
N ARG A 142 -3.02 11.60 0.99
CA ARG A 142 -3.29 12.79 1.81
C ARG A 142 -3.21 12.54 3.32
N SER A 143 -3.09 11.30 3.75
CA SER A 143 -3.07 10.88 5.16
C SER A 143 -1.67 10.51 5.68
N VAL A 144 -0.66 10.54 4.82
CA VAL A 144 0.73 10.22 5.17
C VAL A 144 1.60 11.47 5.10
N ASN A 145 2.74 11.45 5.80
CA ASN A 145 3.66 12.61 5.92
C ASN A 145 4.98 12.43 5.16
N PHE A 146 5.10 11.38 4.36
CA PHE A 146 6.28 11.14 3.52
C PHE A 146 5.96 11.43 2.05
N PRO A 147 6.98 11.76 1.22
CA PRO A 147 6.76 12.00 -0.21
C PRO A 147 6.42 10.70 -0.94
N ILE A 148 5.43 10.79 -1.84
CA ILE A 148 5.04 9.72 -2.76
C ILE A 148 5.38 10.19 -4.17
N GLN A 149 6.31 9.48 -4.81
CA GLN A 149 6.67 9.67 -6.21
C GLN A 149 5.98 8.61 -7.07
N HIS A 150 5.72 8.93 -8.33
CA HIS A 150 5.22 7.96 -9.30
C HIS A 150 6.04 8.03 -10.59
N ARG A 151 6.33 6.85 -11.16
CA ARG A 151 7.08 6.67 -12.42
C ARG A 151 6.29 5.74 -13.32
N PRO A 152 5.17 6.21 -13.89
CA PRO A 152 4.30 5.37 -14.70
C PRO A 152 4.92 5.05 -16.05
N LEU A 153 4.58 3.87 -16.56
CA LEU A 153 4.83 3.43 -17.92
C LEU A 153 3.49 3.16 -18.60
N ILE A 154 3.23 3.83 -19.72
CA ILE A 154 2.01 3.61 -20.49
C ILE A 154 2.36 2.83 -21.75
N THR A 155 1.65 1.75 -22.01
CA THR A 155 1.74 0.95 -23.23
C THR A 155 0.36 0.82 -23.88
N VAL A 156 0.32 0.36 -25.12
CA VAL A 156 -0.91 0.20 -25.90
C VAL A 156 -1.17 -1.28 -26.12
N ALA A 157 -2.43 -1.69 -26.00
CA ALA A 157 -2.83 -3.05 -26.31
C ALA A 157 -2.48 -3.42 -27.76
N GLY A 158 -1.94 -4.62 -27.95
CA GLY A 158 -1.56 -5.15 -29.27
C GLY A 158 -2.75 -5.68 -30.06
#